data_ba6602def8170b5b2b86eed326423805
#
_entry.id   ba6602def8170b5b2b86eed326423805
#
_cell.length_a   1.000
_cell.length_b   1.000
_cell.length_c   1.000
_cell.angle_alpha   90.00
_cell.angle_beta   90.00
_cell.angle_gamma   90.00
#
_symmetry.space_group_name_H-M   'P 1'
#
loop_
_entity.id
_entity.type
_entity.pdbx_description
1 polymer ?
#
loop_
_entity_poly.entity_id
_entity_poly.type
_entity_poly.pdbx_seq_one_letter_code
_entity_poly.pdbx_strand_id
1 'polypeptide(L)'
;WAHELQPNIMINSRVGNDRADFEVGWDNEMQSEQTQGPWESAVSIFHKTWGYANWDDAAPTFKDTGYPDYTEEDWDHIQPVDNTTALRKAPDGAKTKTTEIVGNMFSTVALGGQFLFNVGPKFDGSYDPWDASVLAGIGDWNRAHPGILRNSRPTHFPIETWGKTMVDDSHIYLGIEKWPADGTVTLRGAG
;
A
#
# COMPACT_ATOMS: atom_id res chain seq x y z
N TRP A 1 4.98 -30.83 -1.36
CA TRP A 1 3.59 -31.27 -1.47
C TRP A 1 2.75 -30.34 -2.36
N ALA A 2 2.67 -29.03 -2.10
CA ALA A 2 1.87 -28.10 -2.91
C ALA A 2 2.34 -28.09 -4.38
N HIS A 3 3.63 -27.93 -4.63
CA HIS A 3 4.23 -27.93 -5.96
C HIS A 3 4.15 -29.32 -6.66
N GLU A 4 4.04 -30.40 -5.91
CA GLU A 4 3.77 -31.74 -6.51
C GLU A 4 2.37 -31.83 -7.11
N LEU A 5 1.41 -31.18 -6.46
CA LEU A 5 0.00 -31.15 -6.92
C LEU A 5 -0.25 -30.05 -7.97
N GLN A 6 0.43 -28.94 -7.82
CA GLN A 6 0.30 -27.78 -8.71
C GLN A 6 1.68 -27.12 -8.91
N PRO A 7 2.43 -27.54 -9.93
CA PRO A 7 3.84 -27.14 -10.11
C PRO A 7 4.06 -25.62 -10.24
N ASN A 8 3.07 -24.88 -10.70
CA ASN A 8 3.14 -23.43 -10.91
C ASN A 8 2.51 -22.60 -9.78
N ILE A 9 2.15 -23.23 -8.66
CA ILE A 9 1.62 -22.48 -7.52
C ILE A 9 2.72 -21.58 -6.93
N MET A 10 2.33 -20.38 -6.52
CA MET A 10 3.21 -19.45 -5.80
C MET A 10 2.88 -19.50 -4.31
N ILE A 11 3.87 -19.75 -3.50
CA ILE A 11 3.74 -19.88 -2.04
C ILE A 11 4.55 -18.77 -1.39
N ASN A 12 3.92 -17.99 -0.52
CA ASN A 12 4.59 -16.91 0.19
C ASN A 12 5.25 -17.38 1.49
N SER A 13 6.12 -16.54 2.07
CA SER A 13 6.88 -16.82 3.29
C SER A 13 6.02 -16.98 4.55
N ARG A 14 4.73 -16.62 4.52
CA ARG A 14 3.82 -16.78 5.67
C ARG A 14 3.52 -18.24 6.03
N VAL A 15 3.92 -19.20 5.19
CA VAL A 15 3.88 -20.62 5.56
C VAL A 15 4.92 -21.01 6.61
N GLY A 16 5.84 -20.10 6.97
CA GLY A 16 6.75 -20.27 8.10
C GLY A 16 7.89 -21.27 7.86
N ASN A 17 8.35 -21.44 6.64
CA ASN A 17 9.53 -22.22 6.29
C ASN A 17 10.37 -21.53 5.21
N ASP A 18 11.61 -21.94 5.07
CA ASP A 18 12.57 -21.37 4.11
C ASP A 18 12.36 -21.85 2.65
N ARG A 19 11.14 -22.20 2.29
CA ARG A 19 10.77 -22.75 0.98
C ARG A 19 9.70 -21.95 0.26
N ALA A 20 9.61 -20.68 0.60
CA ALA A 20 8.70 -19.75 -0.09
C ALA A 20 9.22 -19.40 -1.48
N ASP A 21 8.31 -19.15 -2.41
CA ASP A 21 8.64 -18.67 -3.74
C ASP A 21 8.85 -17.14 -3.72
N PHE A 22 8.24 -16.46 -2.76
CA PHE A 22 8.40 -15.02 -2.54
C PHE A 22 8.21 -14.63 -1.08
N GLU A 23 8.83 -13.51 -0.71
CA GLU A 23 8.74 -12.96 0.64
C GLU A 23 7.54 -12.02 0.78
N VAL A 24 6.89 -12.07 1.95
CA VAL A 24 5.89 -11.07 2.35
C VAL A 24 6.38 -10.35 3.60
N GLY A 25 6.46 -9.04 3.54
CA GLY A 25 6.81 -8.19 4.68
C GLY A 25 5.80 -8.26 5.82
N TRP A 26 6.02 -7.48 6.86
CA TRP A 26 5.06 -7.35 7.95
C TRP A 26 3.78 -6.67 7.46
N ASP A 27 2.67 -6.97 8.14
CA ASP A 27 1.36 -6.42 7.82
C ASP A 27 1.36 -4.89 7.92
N ASN A 28 0.88 -4.23 6.87
CA ASN A 28 0.82 -2.77 6.77
C ASN A 28 2.18 -2.05 6.82
N GLU A 29 3.27 -2.76 6.58
CA GLU A 29 4.60 -2.17 6.49
C GLU A 29 5.05 -2.02 5.03
N MET A 30 5.61 -0.85 4.74
CA MET A 30 6.23 -0.56 3.46
C MET A 30 7.74 -0.77 3.56
N GLN A 31 8.32 -1.44 2.56
CA GLN A 31 9.77 -1.57 2.48
C GLN A 31 10.41 -0.21 2.19
N SER A 32 11.55 0.04 2.81
CA SER A 32 12.33 1.27 2.64
C SER A 32 13.47 1.14 1.64
N GLU A 33 13.85 -0.08 1.29
CA GLU A 33 14.96 -0.39 0.41
C GLU A 33 14.65 -1.56 -0.52
N GLN A 34 15.42 -1.69 -1.58
CA GLN A 34 15.29 -2.80 -2.52
C GLN A 34 15.77 -4.10 -1.89
N THR A 35 14.92 -5.12 -1.88
CA THR A 35 15.26 -6.47 -1.41
C THR A 35 15.70 -7.38 -2.56
N GLN A 36 16.39 -8.47 -2.22
CA GLN A 36 16.72 -9.49 -3.21
C GLN A 36 15.57 -10.49 -3.34
N GLY A 37 15.28 -10.88 -4.58
CA GLY A 37 14.22 -11.84 -4.88
C GLY A 37 12.81 -11.23 -4.95
N PRO A 38 11.81 -12.04 -5.30
CA PRO A 38 10.42 -11.61 -5.35
C PRO A 38 9.86 -11.33 -3.95
N TRP A 39 9.14 -10.26 -3.81
CA TRP A 39 8.52 -9.88 -2.54
C TRP A 39 7.21 -9.11 -2.73
N GLU A 40 6.40 -9.06 -1.67
CA GLU A 40 5.11 -8.39 -1.63
C GLU A 40 4.97 -7.56 -0.35
N SER A 41 4.42 -6.36 -0.46
CA SER A 41 3.85 -5.61 0.66
C SER A 41 2.34 -5.80 0.69
N ALA A 42 1.82 -6.21 1.83
CA ALA A 42 0.39 -6.35 2.07
C ALA A 42 -0.10 -5.20 2.95
N VAL A 43 -0.96 -4.35 2.40
CA VAL A 43 -1.45 -3.14 3.06
C VAL A 43 -2.97 -3.10 3.04
N SER A 44 -3.57 -2.81 4.18
CA SER A 44 -5.01 -2.56 4.30
C SER A 44 -5.33 -1.08 4.19
N ILE A 45 -6.51 -0.77 3.68
CA ILE A 45 -7.04 0.60 3.67
C ILE A 45 -7.13 1.20 5.08
N PHE A 46 -7.26 0.33 6.08
CA PHE A 46 -7.21 0.65 7.50
C PHE A 46 -6.00 -0.04 8.11
N HIS A 47 -4.99 0.70 8.49
CA HIS A 47 -3.65 0.20 8.85
C HIS A 47 -3.59 -0.93 9.87
N LYS A 48 -4.64 -1.19 10.61
CA LYS A 48 -4.61 -2.23 11.68
C LYS A 48 -5.75 -3.23 11.61
N THR A 49 -6.64 -3.11 10.65
CA THR A 49 -7.70 -4.10 10.45
C THR A 49 -7.75 -4.57 9.01
N TRP A 50 -7.92 -5.86 8.83
CA TRP A 50 -8.07 -6.49 7.52
C TRP A 50 -9.55 -6.68 7.15
N GLY A 51 -10.42 -6.68 8.15
CA GLY A 51 -11.86 -6.75 7.99
C GLY A 51 -12.53 -5.39 7.89
N TYR A 52 -13.83 -5.40 7.72
CA TYR A 52 -14.65 -4.19 7.72
C TYR A 52 -14.60 -3.49 9.08
N ALA A 53 -14.37 -2.20 9.07
CA ALA A 53 -14.53 -1.34 10.23
C ALA A 53 -15.68 -0.36 9.98
N ASN A 54 -16.71 -0.40 10.84
CA ASN A 54 -17.80 0.57 10.80
C ASN A 54 -17.40 1.84 11.56
N TRP A 55 -17.17 2.91 10.81
CA TRP A 55 -16.73 4.19 11.34
C TRP A 55 -17.87 5.18 11.55
N ASP A 56 -19.09 4.85 11.10
CA ASP A 56 -20.28 5.72 11.23
C ASP A 56 -20.93 5.59 12.58
N ASP A 57 -20.81 4.42 13.22
CA ASP A 57 -21.15 4.22 14.62
C ASP A 57 -19.92 4.57 15.46
N ALA A 58 -20.14 5.24 16.60
CA ALA A 58 -19.09 5.69 17.53
C ALA A 58 -17.88 4.73 17.50
N ALA A 59 -16.68 5.28 17.38
CA ALA A 59 -15.45 4.54 17.11
C ALA A 59 -15.48 3.15 17.75
N PRO A 60 -15.36 2.06 16.97
CA PRO A 60 -15.50 0.73 17.53
C PRO A 60 -14.53 0.59 18.69
N THR A 61 -15.03 0.27 19.85
CA THR A 61 -14.16 -0.04 20.97
C THR A 61 -13.41 -1.31 20.61
N PHE A 62 -12.17 -1.46 21.03
CA PHE A 62 -11.39 -2.68 20.81
C PHE A 62 -12.07 -3.95 21.31
N LYS A 63 -13.02 -3.82 22.23
CA LYS A 63 -13.89 -4.92 22.69
C LYS A 63 -14.68 -5.54 21.55
N ASP A 64 -15.02 -4.76 20.54
CA ASP A 64 -15.82 -5.21 19.38
C ASP A 64 -14.94 -5.88 18.31
N THR A 65 -13.63 -5.70 18.34
CA THR A 65 -12.70 -6.28 17.40
C THR A 65 -12.07 -7.59 17.85
N GLY A 66 -12.30 -8.00 19.10
CA GLY A 66 -11.75 -9.24 19.65
C GLY A 66 -10.26 -9.18 20.00
N TYR A 67 -9.65 -8.00 20.02
CA TYR A 67 -8.28 -7.79 20.48
C TYR A 67 -8.28 -7.20 21.90
N PRO A 68 -8.20 -8.02 22.95
CA PRO A 68 -8.42 -7.56 24.33
C PRO A 68 -7.27 -6.76 24.95
N ASP A 69 -6.13 -6.67 24.28
CA ASP A 69 -4.90 -6.17 24.88
C ASP A 69 -4.51 -4.75 24.47
N TYR A 70 -5.36 -4.05 23.70
CA TYR A 70 -5.12 -2.67 23.31
C TYR A 70 -5.94 -1.70 24.18
N THR A 71 -5.30 -0.66 24.66
CA THR A 71 -5.92 0.44 25.41
C THR A 71 -6.48 1.51 24.45
N GLU A 72 -7.32 2.41 24.95
CA GLU A 72 -7.77 3.58 24.17
C GLU A 72 -6.58 4.43 23.67
N GLU A 73 -5.51 4.48 24.47
CA GLU A 73 -4.27 5.19 24.13
C GLU A 73 -3.52 4.50 22.97
N ASP A 74 -3.49 3.17 22.96
CA ASP A 74 -2.94 2.41 21.82
C ASP A 74 -3.75 2.63 20.56
N TRP A 75 -5.07 2.82 20.70
CA TRP A 75 -5.95 3.11 19.58
C TRP A 75 -5.67 4.47 18.95
N ASP A 76 -5.41 5.48 19.72
CA ASP A 76 -5.05 6.79 19.22
C ASP A 76 -3.73 6.78 18.45
N HIS A 77 -2.80 5.90 18.81
CA HIS A 77 -1.55 5.70 18.07
C HIS A 77 -1.69 4.76 16.86
N ILE A 78 -2.71 3.94 16.86
CA ILE A 78 -2.94 2.90 15.85
C ILE A 78 -3.68 3.45 14.64
N GLN A 79 -4.50 4.45 14.85
CA GLN A 79 -5.22 5.04 13.76
C GLN A 79 -4.39 6.11 13.08
N PRO A 80 -4.38 6.14 11.75
CA PRO A 80 -4.27 7.40 11.02
C PRO A 80 -5.60 8.11 11.19
N VAL A 81 -5.88 8.34 12.35
CA VAL A 81 -7.10 8.36 12.95
C VAL A 81 -7.99 9.39 12.54
N ASP A 82 -7.52 10.47 12.69
CA ASP A 82 -8.27 11.67 12.44
C ASP A 82 -8.54 11.79 10.96
N ASN A 83 -7.65 11.22 10.16
CA ASN A 83 -7.83 11.15 8.73
C ASN A 83 -9.01 10.29 8.32
N THR A 84 -9.25 9.14 8.91
CA THR A 84 -10.37 8.31 8.43
C THR A 84 -11.73 8.87 8.81
N THR A 85 -11.89 9.38 10.00
CA THR A 85 -13.14 10.01 10.42
C THR A 85 -13.34 11.37 9.74
N ALA A 86 -12.28 12.16 9.61
CA ALA A 86 -12.31 13.41 8.85
C ALA A 86 -12.51 13.16 7.36
N LEU A 87 -11.88 12.12 6.81
CA LEU A 87 -11.98 11.73 5.42
C LEU A 87 -13.38 11.27 5.04
N ARG A 88 -14.08 10.60 5.93
CA ARG A 88 -15.49 10.22 5.72
C ARG A 88 -16.44 11.41 5.68
N LYS A 89 -16.07 12.50 6.33
CA LYS A 89 -16.85 13.73 6.35
C LYS A 89 -16.49 14.69 5.23
N ALA A 90 -15.36 14.48 4.56
CA ALA A 90 -14.87 15.37 3.53
C ALA A 90 -14.48 14.61 2.26
N PRO A 91 -15.09 14.90 1.09
CA PRO A 91 -14.71 14.30 -0.19
C PRO A 91 -13.22 14.44 -0.53
N ASP A 92 -12.59 15.52 -0.09
CA ASP A 92 -11.17 15.77 -0.33
C ASP A 92 -10.25 14.82 0.46
N GLY A 93 -10.75 14.26 1.55
CA GLY A 93 -10.02 13.25 2.28
C GLY A 93 -9.89 11.91 1.56
N ALA A 94 -10.89 11.53 0.76
CA ALA A 94 -10.81 10.34 -0.09
C ALA A 94 -9.68 10.47 -1.13
N LYS A 95 -9.48 11.67 -1.69
CA LYS A 95 -8.37 11.95 -2.62
C LYS A 95 -7.00 11.81 -1.94
N THR A 96 -6.87 12.31 -0.73
CA THR A 96 -5.63 12.18 0.05
C THR A 96 -5.28 10.72 0.27
N LYS A 97 -6.24 9.89 0.63
CA LYS A 97 -6.02 8.46 0.83
C LYS A 97 -5.71 7.72 -0.48
N THR A 98 -6.40 8.05 -1.56
CA THR A 98 -6.07 7.56 -2.91
C THR A 98 -4.62 7.89 -3.27
N THR A 99 -4.18 9.13 -3.02
CA THR A 99 -2.81 9.56 -3.30
C THR A 99 -1.78 8.78 -2.47
N GLU A 100 -2.06 8.53 -1.21
CA GLU A 100 -1.21 7.71 -0.35
C GLU A 100 -1.07 6.27 -0.89
N ILE A 101 -2.17 5.62 -1.24
CA ILE A 101 -2.14 4.26 -1.79
C ILE A 101 -1.42 4.22 -3.14
N VAL A 102 -1.65 5.19 -4.00
CA VAL A 102 -0.92 5.30 -5.28
C VAL A 102 0.58 5.50 -5.03
N GLY A 103 0.96 6.33 -4.06
CA GLY A 103 2.34 6.51 -3.65
C GLY A 103 2.98 5.20 -3.16
N ASN A 104 2.25 4.44 -2.33
CA ASN A 104 2.69 3.13 -1.85
C ASN A 104 2.84 2.11 -2.99
N MET A 105 1.90 2.09 -3.94
CA MET A 105 2.00 1.24 -5.14
C MET A 105 3.25 1.61 -5.96
N PHE A 106 3.46 2.90 -6.20
CA PHE A 106 4.64 3.39 -6.92
C PHE A 106 5.93 2.98 -6.19
N SER A 107 6.01 3.24 -4.89
CA SER A 107 7.17 2.91 -4.06
C SER A 107 7.48 1.42 -4.07
N THR A 108 6.46 0.57 -3.98
CA THR A 108 6.63 -0.88 -4.02
C THR A 108 7.22 -1.34 -5.36
N VAL A 109 6.68 -0.87 -6.49
CA VAL A 109 7.19 -1.22 -7.82
C VAL A 109 8.60 -0.67 -8.04
N ALA A 110 8.87 0.56 -7.58
CA ALA A 110 10.20 1.17 -7.65
C ALA A 110 11.26 0.39 -6.88
N LEU A 111 10.86 -0.36 -5.86
CA LEU A 111 11.73 -1.25 -5.07
C LEU A 111 11.71 -2.72 -5.55
N GLY A 112 10.97 -3.04 -6.61
CA GLY A 112 10.93 -4.38 -7.22
C GLY A 112 9.92 -5.34 -6.60
N GLY A 113 8.98 -4.82 -5.82
CA GLY A 113 7.95 -5.63 -5.14
C GLY A 113 6.61 -5.65 -5.84
N GLN A 114 5.73 -6.46 -5.27
CA GLN A 114 4.30 -6.52 -5.57
C GLN A 114 3.51 -5.84 -4.46
N PHE A 115 2.40 -5.21 -4.81
CA PHE A 115 1.55 -4.52 -3.83
C PHE A 115 0.19 -5.20 -3.74
N LEU A 116 -0.11 -5.75 -2.58
CA LEU A 116 -1.42 -6.27 -2.24
C LEU A 116 -2.16 -5.21 -1.43
N PHE A 117 -3.30 -4.76 -1.94
CA PHE A 117 -4.15 -3.79 -1.26
C PHE A 117 -5.46 -4.43 -0.82
N ASN A 118 -5.72 -4.38 0.48
CA ASN A 118 -6.90 -4.94 1.09
C ASN A 118 -7.95 -3.88 1.42
N VAL A 119 -9.19 -4.20 1.14
CA VAL A 119 -10.37 -3.50 1.64
C VAL A 119 -11.29 -4.50 2.35
N GLY A 120 -11.88 -4.10 3.48
CA GLY A 120 -12.78 -4.95 4.24
C GLY A 120 -14.23 -4.81 3.75
N PRO A 121 -14.83 -5.81 3.09
CA PRO A 121 -16.22 -5.74 2.68
C PRO A 121 -17.15 -5.77 3.90
N LYS A 122 -18.33 -5.17 3.77
CA LYS A 122 -19.40 -5.29 4.76
C LYS A 122 -19.91 -6.72 4.82
N PHE A 123 -20.70 -7.00 5.84
CA PHE A 123 -21.27 -8.34 6.06
C PHE A 123 -22.13 -8.85 4.89
N ASP A 124 -22.78 -7.95 4.18
CA ASP A 124 -23.58 -8.27 2.98
C ASP A 124 -22.73 -8.36 1.69
N GLY A 125 -21.40 -8.22 1.81
CA GLY A 125 -20.46 -8.24 0.68
C GLY A 125 -20.31 -6.90 -0.03
N SER A 126 -21.04 -5.88 0.35
CA SER A 126 -20.86 -4.51 -0.21
C SER A 126 -19.65 -3.82 0.38
N TYR A 127 -19.17 -2.77 -0.30
CA TYR A 127 -18.12 -1.91 0.22
C TYR A 127 -18.69 -0.66 0.90
N ASP A 128 -17.95 -0.13 1.85
CA ASP A 128 -18.20 1.21 2.35
C ASP A 128 -18.06 2.23 1.21
N PRO A 129 -18.93 3.25 1.13
CA PRO A 129 -18.84 4.27 0.08
C PRO A 129 -17.47 4.96 0.01
N TRP A 130 -16.80 5.10 1.14
CA TRP A 130 -15.47 5.68 1.19
C TRP A 130 -14.42 4.73 0.58
N ASP A 131 -14.43 3.44 0.93
CA ASP A 131 -13.54 2.44 0.35
C ASP A 131 -13.75 2.34 -1.16
N ALA A 132 -15.01 2.36 -1.59
CA ALA A 132 -15.37 2.37 -3.01
C ALA A 132 -14.80 3.63 -3.73
N SER A 133 -14.81 4.79 -3.08
CA SER A 133 -14.26 6.02 -3.64
C SER A 133 -12.73 5.97 -3.78
N VAL A 134 -12.03 5.37 -2.81
CA VAL A 134 -10.57 5.16 -2.88
C VAL A 134 -10.22 4.20 -4.02
N LEU A 135 -10.94 3.09 -4.14
CA LEU A 135 -10.75 2.13 -5.23
C LEU A 135 -11.03 2.78 -6.61
N ALA A 136 -12.09 3.57 -6.71
CA ALA A 136 -12.40 4.33 -7.93
C ALA A 136 -11.27 5.32 -8.27
N GLY A 137 -10.75 6.05 -7.28
CA GLY A 137 -9.64 6.98 -7.47
C GLY A 137 -8.34 6.29 -7.91
N ILE A 138 -8.03 5.12 -7.37
CA ILE A 138 -6.92 4.28 -7.85
C ILE A 138 -7.15 3.87 -9.32
N GLY A 139 -8.37 3.46 -9.64
CA GLY A 139 -8.77 3.12 -11.02
C GLY A 139 -8.64 4.30 -11.98
N ASP A 140 -9.03 5.50 -11.57
CA ASP A 140 -8.89 6.73 -12.36
C ASP A 140 -7.41 7.06 -12.60
N TRP A 141 -6.59 6.94 -11.57
CA TRP A 141 -5.15 7.15 -11.69
C TRP A 141 -4.53 6.15 -12.69
N ASN A 142 -4.86 4.86 -12.58
CA ASN A 142 -4.35 3.83 -13.49
C ASN A 142 -4.80 4.08 -14.95
N ARG A 143 -6.01 4.56 -15.17
CA ARG A 143 -6.49 4.93 -16.52
C ARG A 143 -5.76 6.13 -17.08
N ALA A 144 -5.45 7.11 -16.24
CA ALA A 144 -4.68 8.29 -16.64
C ALA A 144 -3.19 7.98 -16.89
N HIS A 145 -2.68 6.90 -16.30
CA HIS A 145 -1.27 6.51 -16.36
C HIS A 145 -1.12 5.03 -16.80
N PRO A 146 -1.57 4.68 -18.01
CA PRO A 146 -1.64 3.29 -18.43
C PRO A 146 -0.25 2.64 -18.48
N GLY A 147 -0.12 1.51 -17.84
CA GLY A 147 1.07 0.67 -17.88
C GLY A 147 2.21 1.09 -16.95
N ILE A 148 2.19 2.27 -16.35
CA ILE A 148 3.30 2.75 -15.49
C ILE A 148 3.67 1.71 -14.43
N LEU A 149 2.73 1.27 -13.60
CA LEU A 149 3.03 0.30 -12.53
C LEU A 149 3.28 -1.12 -13.05
N ARG A 150 2.70 -1.47 -14.18
CA ARG A 150 2.76 -2.84 -14.70
C ARG A 150 4.01 -3.13 -15.53
N ASN A 151 4.51 -2.12 -16.26
CA ASN A 151 5.59 -2.27 -17.22
C ASN A 151 6.92 -1.75 -16.68
N SER A 152 6.92 -1.16 -15.49
CA SER A 152 8.11 -0.59 -14.89
C SER A 152 8.87 -1.60 -14.03
N ARG A 153 10.14 -1.29 -13.82
CA ARG A 153 11.08 -2.02 -12.98
C ARG A 153 11.93 -1.05 -12.16
N PRO A 154 12.58 -1.52 -11.10
CA PRO A 154 13.52 -0.72 -10.32
C PRO A 154 14.62 -0.10 -11.18
N THR A 155 15.12 1.02 -10.73
CA THR A 155 16.31 1.66 -11.28
C THR A 155 17.55 1.32 -10.46
N HIS A 156 18.72 1.62 -11.00
CA HIS A 156 19.98 1.62 -10.26
C HIS A 156 20.27 2.98 -9.59
N PHE A 157 19.37 3.95 -9.75
CA PHE A 157 19.52 5.25 -9.10
C PHE A 157 19.27 5.13 -7.59
N PRO A 158 19.99 5.91 -6.78
CA PRO A 158 19.77 5.91 -5.35
C PRO A 158 18.36 6.38 -4.99
N ILE A 159 17.85 5.88 -3.85
CA ILE A 159 16.66 6.45 -3.23
C ILE A 159 16.98 7.87 -2.80
N GLU A 160 16.17 8.80 -3.22
CA GLU A 160 16.37 10.22 -2.95
C GLU A 160 15.51 10.70 -1.78
N THR A 161 15.86 11.80 -1.17
CA THR A 161 15.09 12.40 -0.06
C THR A 161 13.71 12.91 -0.51
N TRP A 162 13.52 13.13 -1.80
CA TRP A 162 12.26 13.56 -2.39
C TRP A 162 11.39 12.37 -2.85
N GLY A 163 11.96 11.15 -2.98
CA GLY A 163 11.21 9.98 -3.41
C GLY A 163 12.04 8.93 -4.15
N LYS A 164 11.39 8.18 -5.01
CA LYS A 164 11.95 7.02 -5.70
C LYS A 164 11.76 7.11 -7.21
N THR A 165 12.50 6.28 -7.92
CA THR A 165 12.46 6.18 -9.39
C THR A 165 12.19 4.77 -9.85
N MET A 166 11.54 4.64 -10.99
CA MET A 166 11.42 3.40 -11.73
C MET A 166 11.52 3.69 -13.23
N VAL A 167 11.76 2.66 -14.03
CA VAL A 167 11.93 2.78 -15.49
C VAL A 167 11.08 1.75 -16.23
N ASP A 168 10.65 2.12 -17.41
CA ASP A 168 10.29 1.19 -18.47
C ASP A 168 11.35 1.25 -19.59
N ASP A 169 11.03 0.74 -20.77
CA ASP A 169 11.99 0.70 -21.89
C ASP A 169 12.23 2.09 -22.54
N SER A 170 11.43 3.09 -22.19
CA SER A 170 11.43 4.40 -22.84
C SER A 170 11.50 5.57 -21.86
N HIS A 171 11.15 5.37 -20.58
CA HIS A 171 10.94 6.45 -19.63
C HIS A 171 11.58 6.18 -18.28
N ILE A 172 11.95 7.26 -17.62
CA ILE A 172 12.24 7.28 -16.18
C ILE A 172 11.04 7.96 -15.50
N TYR A 173 10.44 7.29 -14.56
CA TYR A 173 9.35 7.81 -13.74
C TYR A 173 9.86 8.25 -12.39
N LEU A 174 9.45 9.43 -11.95
CA LEU A 174 9.83 10.03 -10.68
C LEU A 174 8.59 10.02 -9.76
N GLY A 175 8.64 9.22 -8.70
CA GLY A 175 7.65 9.25 -7.62
C GLY A 175 8.07 10.27 -6.58
N ILE A 176 7.55 11.49 -6.67
CA ILE A 176 7.90 12.56 -5.76
C ILE A 176 6.98 12.50 -4.54
N GLU A 177 7.51 11.96 -3.45
CA GLU A 177 6.82 11.84 -2.16
C GLU A 177 6.84 13.18 -1.40
N LYS A 178 7.94 13.94 -1.57
CA LYS A 178 8.12 15.22 -0.93
C LYS A 178 8.79 16.21 -1.88
N TRP A 179 8.06 17.26 -2.25
CA TRP A 179 8.64 18.34 -3.05
C TRP A 179 9.73 19.07 -2.28
N PRO A 180 10.95 19.20 -2.85
CA PRO A 180 11.99 20.05 -2.26
C PRO A 180 11.53 21.49 -2.13
N ALA A 181 11.97 22.17 -1.07
CA ALA A 181 11.55 23.54 -0.77
C ALA A 181 12.00 24.57 -1.85
N ASP A 182 13.08 24.26 -2.55
CA ASP A 182 13.61 25.06 -3.66
C ASP A 182 12.95 24.76 -5.02
N GLY A 183 11.99 23.80 -5.04
CA GLY A 183 11.31 23.38 -6.26
C GLY A 183 12.17 22.56 -7.21
N THR A 184 13.38 22.15 -6.80
CA THR A 184 14.32 21.44 -7.66
C THR A 184 14.42 19.97 -7.29
N VAL A 185 14.16 19.09 -8.25
CA VAL A 185 14.38 17.64 -8.14
C VAL A 185 15.70 17.29 -8.83
N THR A 186 16.62 16.70 -8.07
CA THR A 186 17.91 16.25 -8.59
C THR A 186 17.93 14.72 -8.64
N LEU A 187 18.21 14.16 -9.81
CA LEU A 187 18.44 12.74 -10.01
C LEU A 187 19.94 12.48 -10.06
N ARG A 188 20.49 11.86 -9.02
CA ARG A 188 21.90 11.52 -8.94
C ARG A 188 22.21 10.25 -9.72
N GLY A 189 23.37 10.19 -10.38
CA GLY A 189 23.80 9.00 -11.12
C GLY A 189 23.21 8.87 -12.52
N ALA A 190 22.62 9.93 -13.06
CA ALA A 190 22.09 9.98 -14.43
C ALA A 190 23.11 10.48 -15.48
N GLY A 191 24.43 10.47 -15.14
CA GLY A 191 25.52 10.91 -16.01
C GLY A 191 26.33 9.77 -16.60
#